data_ce026dd894e5cae4d9ff80b6a7758eed
#
_entry.id   ce026dd894e5cae4d9ff80b6a7758eed
#
_cell.length_a   1.000
_cell.length_b   1.000
_cell.length_c   1.000
_cell.angle_alpha   90.00
_cell.angle_beta   90.00
_cell.angle_gamma   90.00
#
_symmetry.space_group_name_H-M   'P 1'
#
loop_
_entity.id
_entity.type
_entity.pdbx_description
1 polymer ?
#
loop_
_entity_poly.entity_id
_entity_poly.type
_entity_poly.pdbx_seq_one_letter_code
_entity_poly.pdbx_strand_id
1 'polypeptide(L)'
;GKLLCINGAGILYKWLKNNLSSISYSEMNEMAEKIAIGSDGIYFFPFGNGAERMFKNKNIGSNIFNLNYNIHNDAHLYRSALEGIGFSFVYGMEILKNDNLKPSLIRAGNDNLFQSEIFSDIISTLIDKEIQIHNVSGAHGAARAVGCDQNDFKFFSENISKNDYIKSFIPSKKRDHYLEIYNGWKDKLQTILN
;
A
#
# COMPACT_ATOMS: atom_id res chain seq x y z
N GLY A 1 0.41 18.34 11.23
CA GLY A 1 0.41 17.13 10.40
C GLY A 1 -0.77 16.23 10.73
N LYS A 2 -1.16 15.37 9.80
CA LYS A 2 -2.15 14.33 9.99
C LYS A 2 -1.47 12.97 9.82
N LEU A 3 -1.83 12.00 10.65
CA LEU A 3 -1.32 10.64 10.60
C LEU A 3 -2.45 9.70 10.18
N LEU A 4 -2.22 8.94 9.12
CA LEU A 4 -3.05 7.80 8.74
C LEU A 4 -2.27 6.51 9.06
N CYS A 5 -2.93 5.58 9.72
CA CYS A 5 -2.37 4.27 10.03
C CYS A 5 -3.31 3.18 9.51
N ILE A 6 -2.75 2.18 8.83
CA ILE A 6 -3.44 0.98 8.36
C ILE A 6 -2.77 -0.20 9.04
N ASN A 7 -3.40 -0.74 10.07
CA ASN A 7 -2.78 -1.70 10.97
C ASN A 7 -2.53 -3.07 10.32
N GLY A 8 -3.40 -3.48 9.40
CA GLY A 8 -3.36 -4.81 8.79
C GLY A 8 -2.42 -4.96 7.58
N ALA A 9 -1.93 -3.86 7.00
CA ALA A 9 -1.26 -3.86 5.69
C ALA A 9 -0.08 -4.84 5.59
N GLY A 10 1.05 -4.53 6.23
CA GLY A 10 2.25 -5.38 6.15
C GLY A 10 2.08 -6.74 6.83
N ILE A 11 1.21 -6.82 7.84
CA ILE A 11 0.93 -8.05 8.58
C ILE A 11 0.23 -9.07 7.69
N LEU A 12 -0.71 -8.65 6.82
CA LEU A 12 -1.35 -9.56 5.88
C LEU A 12 -0.33 -10.24 4.97
N TYR A 13 0.56 -9.49 4.34
CA TYR A 13 1.52 -10.05 3.39
C TYR A 13 2.53 -10.99 4.08
N LYS A 14 2.95 -10.64 5.30
CA LYS A 14 3.75 -11.53 6.16
C LYS A 14 2.98 -12.78 6.55
N TRP A 15 1.69 -12.66 6.86
CA TRP A 15 0.86 -13.82 7.22
C TRP A 15 0.74 -14.79 6.04
N LEU A 16 0.50 -14.31 4.83
CA LEU A 16 0.46 -15.14 3.61
C LEU A 16 1.78 -15.88 3.42
N LYS A 17 2.91 -15.18 3.53
CA LYS A 17 4.24 -15.82 3.45
C LYS A 17 4.41 -16.97 4.44
N ASN A 18 3.98 -16.78 5.67
CA ASN A 18 4.21 -17.74 6.73
C ASN A 18 3.24 -18.94 6.69
N ASN A 19 2.09 -18.83 6.02
CA ASN A 19 1.02 -19.82 6.08
C ASN A 19 0.74 -20.53 4.75
N LEU A 20 1.12 -19.94 3.61
CA LEU A 20 0.90 -20.57 2.31
C LEU A 20 2.16 -21.29 1.80
N SER A 21 3.28 -20.62 1.75
CA SER A 21 4.51 -21.20 1.23
C SER A 21 5.75 -20.55 1.86
N SER A 22 6.80 -21.35 2.06
CA SER A 22 8.07 -20.89 2.64
C SER A 22 8.97 -20.22 1.59
N ILE A 23 8.40 -19.35 0.74
CA ILE A 23 9.13 -18.62 -0.31
C ILE A 23 9.49 -17.20 0.15
N SER A 24 10.40 -16.55 -0.57
CA SER A 24 10.79 -15.16 -0.30
C SER A 24 9.69 -14.18 -0.75
N TYR A 25 9.73 -12.94 -0.25
CA TYR A 25 8.85 -11.87 -0.74
C TYR A 25 9.08 -11.55 -2.22
N SER A 26 10.30 -11.72 -2.75
CA SER A 26 10.60 -11.55 -4.17
C SER A 26 9.82 -12.55 -5.01
N GLU A 27 9.89 -13.84 -4.65
CA GLU A 27 9.16 -14.90 -5.33
C GLU A 27 7.64 -14.71 -5.25
N MET A 28 7.11 -14.27 -4.10
CA MET A 28 5.69 -13.91 -3.96
C MET A 28 5.30 -12.78 -4.93
N ASN A 29 6.13 -11.75 -5.04
CA ASN A 29 5.89 -10.64 -5.96
C ASN A 29 5.95 -11.10 -7.42
N GLU A 30 6.95 -11.90 -7.80
CA GLU A 30 7.08 -12.48 -9.16
C GLU A 30 5.88 -13.37 -9.54
N MET A 31 5.35 -14.12 -8.58
CA MET A 31 4.12 -14.90 -8.78
C MET A 31 2.91 -13.99 -8.97
N ALA A 32 2.78 -12.95 -8.14
CA ALA A 32 1.70 -11.98 -8.22
C ALA A 32 1.70 -11.19 -9.54
N GLU A 33 2.89 -10.90 -10.11
CA GLU A 33 3.02 -10.20 -11.39
C GLU A 33 2.43 -10.96 -12.58
N LYS A 34 2.40 -12.29 -12.50
CA LYS A 34 1.84 -13.15 -13.54
C LYS A 34 0.31 -13.15 -13.55
N ILE A 35 -0.32 -12.65 -12.50
CA ILE A 35 -1.77 -12.57 -12.37
C ILE A 35 -2.26 -11.21 -12.88
N ALA A 36 -3.35 -11.23 -13.63
CA ALA A 36 -3.98 -10.02 -14.14
C ALA A 36 -4.44 -9.07 -13.02
N ILE A 37 -4.58 -7.78 -13.35
CA ILE A 37 -5.18 -6.79 -12.47
C ILE A 37 -6.59 -7.25 -12.09
N GLY A 38 -6.90 -7.17 -10.78
CA GLY A 38 -8.17 -7.63 -10.23
C GLY A 38 -8.18 -9.09 -9.81
N SER A 39 -7.02 -9.81 -9.92
CA SER A 39 -6.83 -11.15 -9.36
C SER A 39 -7.96 -12.12 -9.73
N ASP A 40 -8.44 -12.08 -10.98
CA ASP A 40 -9.58 -12.85 -11.50
C ASP A 40 -10.84 -12.75 -10.62
N GLY A 41 -11.05 -11.56 -10.03
CA GLY A 41 -12.24 -11.21 -9.26
C GLY A 41 -12.14 -11.35 -7.74
N ILE A 42 -10.98 -11.77 -7.20
CA ILE A 42 -10.78 -11.80 -5.73
C ILE A 42 -10.63 -10.37 -5.19
N TYR A 43 -11.35 -10.09 -4.11
CA TYR A 43 -11.11 -8.91 -3.28
C TYR A 43 -10.59 -9.33 -1.90
N PHE A 44 -9.41 -8.84 -1.53
CA PHE A 44 -8.83 -9.08 -0.22
C PHE A 44 -8.85 -7.80 0.62
N PHE A 45 -9.30 -7.89 1.89
CA PHE A 45 -9.39 -6.80 2.84
C PHE A 45 -8.38 -7.01 3.98
N PRO A 46 -7.35 -6.14 4.14
CA PRO A 46 -6.21 -6.40 5.01
C PRO A 46 -6.44 -6.00 6.48
N PHE A 47 -7.67 -5.96 6.96
CA PHE A 47 -8.00 -5.36 8.26
C PHE A 47 -8.00 -6.36 9.43
N GLY A 48 -7.21 -7.43 9.32
CA GLY A 48 -7.15 -8.53 10.29
C GLY A 48 -6.23 -8.28 11.50
N ASN A 49 -5.79 -7.04 11.74
CA ASN A 49 -4.90 -6.69 12.86
C ASN A 49 -5.57 -5.77 13.88
N GLY A 50 -6.81 -6.07 14.24
CA GLY A 50 -7.57 -5.31 15.22
C GLY A 50 -8.30 -4.08 14.65
N ALA A 51 -8.52 -3.09 15.49
CA ALA A 51 -9.31 -1.92 15.15
C ALA A 51 -8.58 -0.96 14.20
N GLU A 52 -9.28 -0.48 13.17
CA GLU A 52 -8.74 0.48 12.20
C GLU A 52 -9.22 1.90 12.47
N ARG A 53 -8.29 2.82 12.65
CA ARG A 53 -8.61 4.24 12.93
C ARG A 53 -9.41 4.89 11.81
N MET A 54 -9.12 4.54 10.55
CA MET A 54 -9.84 5.05 9.40
C MET A 54 -11.32 4.66 9.40
N PHE A 55 -11.71 3.62 10.15
CA PHE A 55 -13.09 3.17 10.35
C PHE A 55 -13.63 3.48 11.74
N LYS A 56 -13.18 4.60 12.34
CA LYS A 56 -13.62 5.04 13.69
C LYS A 56 -13.38 3.97 14.77
N ASN A 57 -12.23 3.30 14.68
CA ASN A 57 -11.81 2.21 15.56
C ASN A 57 -12.72 0.95 15.49
N LYS A 58 -13.46 0.73 14.42
CA LYS A 58 -14.12 -0.56 14.19
C LYS A 58 -13.09 -1.65 13.95
N ASN A 59 -13.33 -2.83 14.50
CA ASN A 59 -12.63 -4.06 14.17
C ASN A 59 -13.49 -4.85 13.18
N ILE A 60 -13.13 -4.82 11.91
CA ILE A 60 -13.91 -5.44 10.83
C ILE A 60 -13.30 -6.76 10.34
N GLY A 61 -12.11 -7.10 10.84
CA GLY A 61 -11.41 -8.32 10.47
C GLY A 61 -10.87 -8.32 9.04
N SER A 62 -10.16 -9.38 8.70
CA SER A 62 -9.73 -9.65 7.31
C SER A 62 -10.83 -10.42 6.58
N ASN A 63 -11.08 -10.07 5.33
CA ASN A 63 -12.10 -10.72 4.51
C ASN A 63 -11.56 -11.00 3.11
N ILE A 64 -12.02 -12.10 2.52
CA ILE A 64 -11.76 -12.46 1.12
C ILE A 64 -13.11 -12.69 0.46
N PHE A 65 -13.38 -12.00 -0.65
CA PHE A 65 -14.56 -12.18 -1.46
C PHE A 65 -14.24 -12.89 -2.77
N ASN A 66 -15.21 -13.66 -3.27
CA ASN A 66 -15.18 -14.31 -4.57
C ASN A 66 -14.05 -15.35 -4.74
N LEU A 67 -13.50 -15.86 -3.64
CA LEU A 67 -12.52 -16.95 -3.73
C LEU A 67 -13.18 -18.20 -4.35
N ASN A 68 -12.61 -18.71 -5.45
CA ASN A 68 -13.05 -19.90 -6.16
C ASN A 68 -11.90 -20.91 -6.23
N TYR A 69 -12.05 -22.04 -5.56
CA TYR A 69 -11.00 -23.07 -5.41
C TYR A 69 -10.62 -23.76 -6.73
N ASN A 70 -11.44 -23.62 -7.78
CA ASN A 70 -11.15 -24.24 -9.08
C ASN A 70 -10.20 -23.41 -9.96
N ILE A 71 -10.08 -22.10 -9.71
CA ILE A 71 -9.30 -21.21 -10.57
C ILE A 71 -8.22 -20.43 -9.81
N HIS A 72 -8.43 -20.16 -8.52
CA HIS A 72 -7.50 -19.35 -7.75
C HIS A 72 -6.45 -20.25 -7.04
N ASN A 73 -5.23 -19.72 -6.99
CA ASN A 73 -4.09 -20.34 -6.30
C ASN A 73 -3.32 -19.29 -5.50
N ASP A 74 -2.17 -19.65 -4.93
CA ASP A 74 -1.34 -18.77 -4.11
C ASP A 74 -0.98 -17.46 -4.80
N ALA A 75 -0.68 -17.50 -6.12
CA ALA A 75 -0.33 -16.30 -6.89
C ALA A 75 -1.48 -15.27 -6.92
N HIS A 76 -2.72 -15.75 -7.03
CA HIS A 76 -3.91 -14.90 -6.97
C HIS A 76 -4.10 -14.30 -5.57
N LEU A 77 -3.82 -15.05 -4.52
CA LEU A 77 -3.88 -14.56 -3.15
C LEU A 77 -2.81 -13.49 -2.89
N TYR A 78 -1.58 -13.68 -3.41
CA TYR A 78 -0.53 -12.67 -3.30
C TYR A 78 -0.90 -11.40 -4.06
N ARG A 79 -1.41 -11.54 -5.29
CA ARG A 79 -1.84 -10.39 -6.10
C ARG A 79 -2.98 -9.64 -5.45
N SER A 80 -4.05 -10.33 -5.03
CA SER A 80 -5.22 -9.72 -4.39
C SER A 80 -4.88 -9.07 -3.05
N ALA A 81 -3.91 -9.61 -2.31
CA ALA A 81 -3.42 -9.00 -1.07
C ALA A 81 -2.68 -7.69 -1.35
N LEU A 82 -1.78 -7.64 -2.34
CA LEU A 82 -1.10 -6.40 -2.74
C LEU A 82 -2.10 -5.35 -3.23
N GLU A 83 -3.10 -5.76 -4.02
CA GLU A 83 -4.18 -4.88 -4.47
C GLU A 83 -5.00 -4.36 -3.29
N GLY A 84 -5.47 -5.23 -2.41
CA GLY A 84 -6.27 -4.84 -1.25
C GLY A 84 -5.53 -3.92 -0.27
N ILE A 85 -4.23 -4.15 -0.06
CA ILE A 85 -3.39 -3.25 0.74
C ILE A 85 -3.22 -1.92 0.01
N GLY A 86 -2.89 -1.92 -1.29
CA GLY A 86 -2.78 -0.70 -2.10
C GLY A 86 -4.07 0.11 -2.10
N PHE A 87 -5.21 -0.54 -2.29
CA PHE A 87 -6.54 0.09 -2.24
C PHE A 87 -6.85 0.69 -0.87
N SER A 88 -6.39 0.06 0.21
CA SER A 88 -6.53 0.63 1.56
C SER A 88 -5.78 1.95 1.72
N PHE A 89 -4.58 2.06 1.13
CA PHE A 89 -3.81 3.32 1.11
C PHE A 89 -4.53 4.38 0.27
N VAL A 90 -5.04 4.02 -0.90
CA VAL A 90 -5.81 4.93 -1.77
C VAL A 90 -7.05 5.44 -1.05
N TYR A 91 -7.79 4.54 -0.39
CA TYR A 91 -8.97 4.91 0.42
C TYR A 91 -8.60 5.86 1.58
N GLY A 92 -7.50 5.59 2.25
CA GLY A 92 -6.97 6.48 3.28
C GLY A 92 -6.61 7.87 2.73
N MET A 93 -6.05 7.94 1.52
CA MET A 93 -5.78 9.22 0.86
C MET A 93 -7.06 9.96 0.46
N GLU A 94 -8.14 9.27 0.10
CA GLU A 94 -9.45 9.89 -0.11
C GLU A 94 -9.97 10.54 1.18
N ILE A 95 -9.84 9.86 2.33
CA ILE A 95 -10.20 10.44 3.63
C ILE A 95 -9.39 11.71 3.92
N LEU A 96 -8.07 11.66 3.73
CA LEU A 96 -7.19 12.82 3.94
C LEU A 96 -7.53 13.99 2.98
N LYS A 97 -7.90 13.68 1.74
CA LYS A 97 -8.32 14.67 0.74
C LYS A 97 -9.63 15.38 1.17
N ASN A 98 -10.58 14.66 1.76
CA ASN A 98 -11.80 15.25 2.31
C ASN A 98 -11.50 16.21 3.47
N ASP A 99 -10.40 15.99 4.18
CA ASP A 99 -9.85 16.87 5.20
C ASP A 99 -8.99 18.02 4.64
N ASN A 100 -9.08 18.31 3.33
CA ASN A 100 -8.31 19.32 2.59
C ASN A 100 -6.80 19.08 2.52
N LEU A 101 -6.33 17.86 2.79
CA LEU A 101 -4.92 17.53 2.68
C LEU A 101 -4.62 17.04 1.25
N LYS A 102 -3.90 17.85 0.48
CA LYS A 102 -3.54 17.57 -0.91
C LYS A 102 -2.01 17.58 -1.05
N PRO A 103 -1.33 16.44 -0.86
CA PRO A 103 0.12 16.40 -1.00
C PRO A 103 0.52 16.69 -2.45
N SER A 104 1.55 17.51 -2.62
CA SER A 104 2.16 17.77 -3.93
C SER A 104 3.18 16.69 -4.30
N LEU A 105 3.76 16.04 -3.29
CA LEU A 105 4.79 15.02 -3.42
C LEU A 105 4.57 13.92 -2.40
N ILE A 106 4.78 12.67 -2.82
CA ILE A 106 4.76 11.49 -1.95
C ILE A 106 6.16 10.89 -1.94
N ARG A 107 6.68 10.63 -0.74
CA ARG A 107 7.97 9.95 -0.53
C ARG A 107 7.78 8.70 0.30
N ALA A 108 8.49 7.64 -0.07
CA ALA A 108 8.49 6.38 0.65
C ALA A 108 9.91 5.82 0.81
N GLY A 109 10.13 5.09 1.88
CA GLY A 109 11.37 4.33 2.06
C GLY A 109 11.37 3.08 1.17
N ASN A 110 12.55 2.65 0.74
CA ASN A 110 12.76 1.38 0.01
C ASN A 110 12.76 0.20 0.98
N ASP A 111 11.69 0.11 1.75
CA ASP A 111 11.48 -0.97 2.71
C ASP A 111 10.06 -1.51 2.61
N ASN A 112 9.82 -2.67 3.23
CA ASN A 112 8.50 -3.30 3.30
C ASN A 112 7.81 -3.42 1.93
N LEU A 113 6.54 -3.01 1.87
CA LEU A 113 5.68 -3.16 0.68
C LEU A 113 6.12 -2.29 -0.52
N PHE A 114 6.83 -1.20 -0.30
CA PHE A 114 7.36 -0.37 -1.39
C PHE A 114 8.49 -1.02 -2.20
N GLN A 115 8.96 -2.20 -1.79
CA GLN A 115 9.79 -3.08 -2.63
C GLN A 115 8.99 -3.80 -3.71
N SER A 116 7.65 -3.89 -3.57
CA SER A 116 6.76 -4.42 -4.60
C SER A 116 6.44 -3.35 -5.64
N GLU A 117 6.73 -3.63 -6.91
CA GLU A 117 6.38 -2.75 -8.03
C GLU A 117 4.86 -2.67 -8.21
N ILE A 118 4.15 -3.79 -8.04
CA ILE A 118 2.68 -3.83 -8.08
C ILE A 118 2.08 -2.85 -7.08
N PHE A 119 2.51 -2.92 -5.82
CA PHE A 119 1.99 -2.07 -4.75
C PHE A 119 2.22 -0.59 -5.05
N SER A 120 3.43 -0.24 -5.48
CA SER A 120 3.82 1.13 -5.79
C SER A 120 3.09 1.69 -7.04
N ASP A 121 2.93 0.84 -8.09
CA ASP A 121 2.18 1.19 -9.32
C ASP A 121 0.69 1.45 -9.01
N ILE A 122 0.05 0.62 -8.19
CA ILE A 122 -1.35 0.80 -7.78
C ILE A 122 -1.53 2.17 -7.12
N ILE A 123 -0.70 2.48 -6.14
CA ILE A 123 -0.86 3.72 -5.35
C ILE A 123 -0.59 4.94 -6.23
N SER A 124 0.55 4.98 -6.96
CA SER A 124 0.89 6.11 -7.82
C SER A 124 -0.18 6.36 -8.87
N THR A 125 -0.68 5.28 -9.48
CA THR A 125 -1.68 5.34 -10.57
C THR A 125 -3.03 5.83 -10.07
N LEU A 126 -3.53 5.29 -8.96
CA LEU A 126 -4.86 5.65 -8.44
C LEU A 126 -4.89 7.02 -7.76
N ILE A 127 -3.83 7.38 -7.05
CA ILE A 127 -3.72 8.71 -6.41
C ILE A 127 -3.40 9.79 -7.45
N ASP A 128 -2.91 9.40 -8.64
CA ASP A 128 -2.49 10.29 -9.72
C ASP A 128 -1.35 11.22 -9.27
N LYS A 129 -0.32 10.63 -8.63
CA LYS A 129 0.85 11.32 -8.10
C LYS A 129 2.10 10.47 -8.25
N GLU A 130 3.22 11.15 -8.51
CA GLU A 130 4.54 10.54 -8.40
C GLU A 130 4.82 10.10 -6.96
N ILE A 131 5.40 8.90 -6.80
CA ILE A 131 5.94 8.40 -5.55
C ILE A 131 7.45 8.25 -5.71
N GLN A 132 8.22 9.03 -4.95
CA GLN A 132 9.67 8.93 -4.91
C GLN A 132 10.10 7.90 -3.86
N ILE A 133 10.89 6.94 -4.29
CA ILE A 133 11.47 5.91 -3.42
C ILE A 133 12.88 6.33 -3.01
N HIS A 134 13.13 6.28 -1.72
CA HIS A 134 14.41 6.67 -1.12
C HIS A 134 15.03 5.52 -0.34
N ASN A 135 16.35 5.43 -0.32
CA ASN A 135 17.11 4.43 0.44
C ASN A 135 17.16 4.80 1.94
N VAL A 136 15.98 4.82 2.56
CA VAL A 136 15.81 5.15 3.97
C VAL A 136 14.79 4.22 4.61
N SER A 137 14.95 4.00 5.91
CA SER A 137 13.95 3.38 6.78
C SER A 137 13.48 4.38 7.84
N GLY A 138 12.43 4.05 8.57
CA GLY A 138 11.98 4.87 9.71
C GLY A 138 13.07 5.07 10.76
N ALA A 139 13.91 4.05 10.99
CA ALA A 139 15.05 4.13 11.92
C ALA A 139 16.12 5.13 11.43
N HIS A 140 16.46 5.13 10.15
CA HIS A 140 17.37 6.11 9.56
C HIS A 140 16.82 7.54 9.71
N GLY A 141 15.52 7.74 9.45
CA GLY A 141 14.87 9.03 9.60
C GLY A 141 14.93 9.54 11.04
N ALA A 142 14.64 8.68 12.01
CA ALA A 142 14.71 9.01 13.44
C ALA A 142 16.14 9.37 13.88
N ALA A 143 17.13 8.58 13.48
CA ALA A 143 18.54 8.83 13.81
C ALA A 143 19.03 10.19 13.24
N ARG A 144 18.63 10.51 12.02
CA ARG A 144 18.98 11.79 11.36
C ARG A 144 18.30 12.99 12.01
N ALA A 145 17.06 12.83 12.47
CA ALA A 145 16.32 13.90 13.14
C ALA A 145 16.98 14.39 14.43
N VAL A 146 17.70 13.49 15.14
CA VAL A 146 18.43 13.85 16.37
C VAL A 146 19.59 14.84 16.12
N GLY A 147 20.22 14.74 14.93
CA GLY A 147 21.33 15.62 14.55
C GLY A 147 20.91 16.90 13.80
N CYS A 148 19.61 17.13 13.65
CA CYS A 148 19.09 18.24 12.86
C CYS A 148 18.68 19.41 13.76
N ASP A 149 19.28 20.61 13.56
CA ASP A 149 18.77 21.83 14.16
C ASP A 149 17.46 22.25 13.48
N GLN A 150 16.51 22.77 14.25
CA GLN A 150 15.22 23.21 13.73
C GLN A 150 15.34 24.29 12.65
N ASN A 151 16.36 25.11 12.70
CA ASN A 151 16.63 26.17 11.75
C ASN A 151 17.17 25.67 10.40
N ASP A 152 17.82 24.49 10.40
CA ASP A 152 18.45 23.90 9.22
C ASP A 152 17.63 22.76 8.60
N PHE A 153 16.44 22.47 9.13
CA PHE A 153 15.62 21.32 8.74
C PHE A 153 15.34 21.30 7.21
N LYS A 154 15.09 22.44 6.60
CA LYS A 154 14.82 22.52 5.16
C LYS A 154 16.04 22.11 4.34
N PHE A 155 17.20 22.68 4.63
CA PHE A 155 18.47 22.38 3.96
C PHE A 155 18.86 20.91 4.16
N PHE A 156 18.72 20.42 5.38
CA PHE A 156 18.98 19.03 5.74
C PHE A 156 18.06 18.06 4.97
N SER A 157 16.75 18.35 4.93
CA SER A 157 15.76 17.54 4.21
C SER A 157 16.00 17.50 2.70
N GLU A 158 16.39 18.64 2.08
CA GLU A 158 16.67 18.71 0.64
C GLU A 158 17.93 17.92 0.26
N ASN A 159 19.00 18.02 1.04
CA ASN A 159 20.24 17.29 0.78
C ASN A 159 20.08 15.78 0.95
N ILE A 160 19.43 15.34 2.01
CA ILE A 160 19.14 13.93 2.24
C ILE A 160 18.27 13.36 1.12
N SER A 161 17.24 14.10 0.71
CA SER A 161 16.33 13.65 -0.35
C SER A 161 17.05 13.42 -1.67
N LYS A 162 18.06 14.22 -2.00
CA LYS A 162 18.86 14.03 -3.23
C LYS A 162 19.77 12.81 -3.14
N ASN A 163 20.45 12.62 -2.01
CA ASN A 163 21.45 11.56 -1.84
C ASN A 163 20.81 10.17 -1.71
N ASP A 164 19.61 10.08 -1.17
CA ASP A 164 18.94 8.81 -0.90
C ASP A 164 17.94 8.41 -1.99
N TYR A 165 17.72 9.23 -3.01
CA TYR A 165 16.79 8.93 -4.10
C TYR A 165 17.23 7.69 -4.87
N ILE A 166 16.30 6.75 -5.11
CA ILE A 166 16.51 5.54 -5.88
C ILE A 166 15.78 5.60 -7.21
N LYS A 167 14.46 5.73 -7.17
CA LYS A 167 13.57 5.73 -8.33
C LYS A 167 12.23 6.40 -8.03
N SER A 168 11.45 6.66 -9.07
CA SER A 168 10.07 7.13 -8.96
C SER A 168 9.09 6.18 -9.62
N PHE A 169 7.91 6.06 -9.05
CA PHE A 169 6.74 5.50 -9.70
C PHE A 169 5.84 6.65 -10.15
N ILE A 170 5.54 6.67 -11.44
CA ILE A 170 4.63 7.65 -12.06
C ILE A 170 3.30 6.98 -12.39
N PRO A 171 2.17 7.72 -12.43
CA PRO A 171 0.88 7.17 -12.83
C PRO A 171 0.94 6.45 -14.17
N SER A 172 0.45 5.22 -14.22
CA SER A 172 0.48 4.38 -15.41
C SER A 172 -0.82 4.51 -16.23
N LYS A 173 -0.77 4.06 -17.50
CA LYS A 173 -1.95 4.00 -18.38
C LYS A 173 -3.00 2.98 -17.95
N LYS A 174 -2.73 2.19 -16.91
CA LYS A 174 -3.63 1.16 -16.36
C LYS A 174 -4.70 1.75 -15.43
N ARG A 175 -4.77 3.08 -15.32
CA ARG A 175 -5.61 3.79 -14.35
C ARG A 175 -7.08 3.37 -14.40
N ASP A 176 -7.68 3.32 -15.59
CA ASP A 176 -9.10 3.02 -15.72
C ASP A 176 -9.42 1.60 -15.23
N HIS A 177 -8.55 0.63 -15.55
CA HIS A 177 -8.67 -0.73 -15.09
C HIS A 177 -8.52 -0.85 -13.56
N TYR A 178 -7.47 -0.24 -12.99
CA TYR A 178 -7.34 -0.20 -11.51
C TYR A 178 -8.51 0.51 -10.84
N LEU A 179 -9.05 1.56 -11.45
CA LEU A 179 -10.18 2.31 -10.89
C LEU A 179 -11.47 1.48 -10.86
N GLU A 180 -11.72 0.69 -11.90
CA GLU A 180 -12.84 -0.26 -11.95
C GLU A 180 -12.75 -1.26 -10.79
N ILE A 181 -11.61 -1.92 -10.63
CA ILE A 181 -11.39 -2.91 -9.56
C ILE A 181 -11.46 -2.25 -8.17
N TYR A 182 -10.86 -1.06 -8.02
CA TYR A 182 -10.91 -0.30 -6.78
C TYR A 182 -12.35 0.09 -6.38
N ASN A 183 -13.20 0.48 -7.34
CA ASN A 183 -14.59 0.78 -7.06
C ASN A 183 -15.35 -0.47 -6.60
N GLY A 184 -15.16 -1.62 -7.26
CA GLY A 184 -15.71 -2.89 -6.80
C GLY A 184 -15.23 -3.29 -5.40
N TRP A 185 -13.95 -3.02 -5.07
CA TRP A 185 -13.41 -3.21 -3.74
C TRP A 185 -14.09 -2.28 -2.72
N LYS A 186 -14.30 -1.00 -3.05
CA LYS A 186 -15.02 -0.06 -2.16
C LYS A 186 -16.46 -0.49 -1.90
N ASP A 187 -17.17 -0.96 -2.93
CA ASP A 187 -18.55 -1.46 -2.77
C ASP A 187 -18.61 -2.63 -1.77
N LYS A 188 -17.67 -3.58 -1.88
CA LYS A 188 -17.57 -4.68 -0.91
C LYS A 188 -17.17 -4.17 0.48
N LEU A 189 -16.28 -3.19 0.59
CA LEU A 189 -15.92 -2.57 1.86
C LEU A 189 -17.16 -1.99 2.56
N GLN A 190 -18.06 -1.33 1.84
CA GLN A 190 -19.29 -0.80 2.43
C GLN A 190 -20.17 -1.91 3.01
N THR A 191 -20.22 -3.08 2.41
CA THR A 191 -20.98 -4.22 2.96
C THR A 191 -20.37 -4.77 4.26
N ILE A 192 -19.05 -4.63 4.45
CA ILE A 192 -18.36 -5.02 5.69
C ILE A 192 -18.57 -3.98 6.79
N LEU A 193 -18.67 -2.70 6.42
CA LEU A 193 -18.77 -1.59 7.38
C LEU A 193 -20.20 -1.40 7.95
N ASN A 194 -21.21 -1.84 7.22
CA ASN A 194 -22.63 -1.80 7.63
C ASN A 194 -22.96 -2.95 8.57
#